data_1d40a79c75b1cc2565a8baa444beea13
#
_entry.id   1d40a79c75b1cc2565a8baa444beea13
#
_cell.length_a   1.000
_cell.length_b   1.000
_cell.length_c   1.000
_cell.angle_alpha   90.00
_cell.angle_beta   90.00
_cell.angle_gamma   90.00
#
_symmetry.space_group_name_H-M   'P 1'
#
loop_
_entity.id
_entity.type
_entity.pdbx_description
1 polymer ?
#
loop_
_entity_poly.entity_id
_entity_poly.type
_entity_poly.pdbx_seq_one_letter_code
_entity_poly.pdbx_strand_id
1 'polypeptide(L)'
;MDCKASSGWLPFLERKDILVWRQEHPDNPGLYAYKMYGKFDDVSAKEFLEVQLDVSAFRMSWDISTAQCHVLLEERSSSDSDDADNPHQTSTNTNQIYYWEVNWPRFFSNRDYVCARRASVVDDNKEKTIVVYTRSTSHPSCPEKPKNFRVKDYWSVMVIKPFTELDEVGIEFSLTAFENPGLSLPSSITTWVAIRGMPEFMENLRKACFEMRKWKVTENAKKSSNTSTSKSNLKTGKEEPSYMETPAQYSSQTSTNYSSAYV
;
A
#
# COMPACT_ATOMS: atom_id res chain seq x y z
N MET A 1 16.00 -29.59 2.49
CA MET A 1 14.81 -29.84 3.34
C MET A 1 13.66 -30.11 2.41
N ASP A 2 13.25 -31.38 2.31
CA ASP A 2 12.11 -31.77 1.49
C ASP A 2 10.82 -31.30 2.15
N CYS A 3 10.34 -30.11 1.81
CA CYS A 3 8.97 -29.72 2.09
C CYS A 3 8.06 -30.61 1.22
N LYS A 4 7.63 -31.72 1.79
CA LYS A 4 6.63 -32.59 1.18
C LYS A 4 5.44 -31.76 0.75
N ALA A 5 5.08 -31.87 -0.52
CA ALA A 5 3.98 -31.22 -1.23
C ALA A 5 2.56 -31.58 -0.69
N SER A 6 2.36 -31.57 0.65
CA SER A 6 1.08 -31.87 1.26
C SER A 6 0.10 -30.69 1.29
N SER A 7 0.54 -29.50 0.88
CA SER A 7 -0.28 -28.27 0.91
C SER A 7 -0.75 -27.75 -0.44
N GLY A 8 -0.42 -28.42 -1.54
CA GLY A 8 -0.79 -27.97 -2.91
C GLY A 8 0.00 -26.75 -3.42
N TRP A 9 0.90 -26.17 -2.62
CA TRP A 9 1.77 -25.07 -3.03
C TRP A 9 2.96 -25.58 -3.83
N LEU A 10 3.18 -25.04 -5.03
CA LEU A 10 4.28 -25.37 -5.91
C LEU A 10 5.31 -24.22 -5.92
N PRO A 11 6.61 -24.50 -5.80
CA PRO A 11 7.65 -23.49 -6.00
C PRO A 11 7.50 -22.86 -7.39
N PHE A 12 7.64 -21.52 -7.45
CA PHE A 12 7.43 -20.79 -8.68
C PHE A 12 8.60 -19.88 -9.07
N LEU A 13 9.16 -19.15 -8.10
CA LEU A 13 10.28 -18.25 -8.30
C LEU A 13 11.18 -18.23 -7.07
N GLU A 14 12.49 -18.27 -7.31
CA GLU A 14 13.51 -18.06 -6.29
C GLU A 14 14.46 -16.94 -6.72
N ARG A 15 14.62 -15.93 -5.87
CA ARG A 15 15.62 -14.86 -5.98
C ARG A 15 16.33 -14.74 -4.65
N LYS A 16 17.44 -13.97 -4.62
CA LYS A 16 18.27 -13.80 -3.43
C LYS A 16 17.48 -13.50 -2.15
N ASP A 17 16.51 -12.58 -2.23
CA ASP A 17 15.78 -12.06 -1.07
C ASP A 17 14.28 -12.36 -1.13
N ILE A 18 13.79 -13.08 -2.14
CA ILE A 18 12.36 -13.35 -2.37
C ILE A 18 12.15 -14.77 -2.89
N LEU A 19 11.26 -15.48 -2.23
CA LEU A 19 10.76 -16.78 -2.66
C LEU A 19 9.27 -16.69 -2.97
N VAL A 20 8.82 -17.29 -4.08
CA VAL A 20 7.40 -17.28 -4.48
C VAL A 20 6.93 -18.70 -4.76
N TRP A 21 5.79 -19.03 -4.22
CA TRP A 21 5.01 -20.25 -4.50
C TRP A 21 3.68 -19.88 -5.12
N ARG A 22 3.10 -20.80 -5.85
CA ARG A 22 1.73 -20.67 -6.34
C ARG A 22 0.91 -21.92 -6.05
N GLN A 23 -0.40 -21.73 -5.94
CA GLN A 23 -1.39 -22.79 -5.81
C GLN A 23 -2.56 -22.49 -6.72
N GLU A 24 -2.97 -23.44 -7.56
CA GLU A 24 -4.13 -23.28 -8.40
C GLU A 24 -5.41 -23.19 -7.55
N HIS A 25 -6.30 -22.27 -7.93
CA HIS A 25 -7.55 -22.09 -7.20
C HIS A 25 -8.51 -23.27 -7.50
N PRO A 26 -9.06 -23.93 -6.48
CA PRO A 26 -9.83 -25.16 -6.68
C PRO A 26 -11.07 -24.96 -7.57
N ASP A 27 -11.75 -23.82 -7.45
CA ASP A 27 -13.01 -23.53 -8.14
C ASP A 27 -12.82 -22.67 -9.40
N ASN A 28 -11.60 -22.20 -9.68
CA ASN A 28 -11.29 -21.35 -10.82
C ASN A 28 -10.01 -21.85 -11.52
N PRO A 29 -10.10 -22.87 -12.36
CA PRO A 29 -8.95 -23.42 -13.08
C PRO A 29 -8.23 -22.35 -13.91
N GLY A 30 -6.90 -22.35 -13.84
CA GLY A 30 -6.05 -21.35 -14.50
C GLY A 30 -5.83 -20.07 -13.71
N LEU A 31 -6.53 -19.87 -12.58
CA LEU A 31 -6.22 -18.81 -11.61
C LEU A 31 -5.40 -19.38 -10.44
N TYR A 32 -4.50 -18.57 -9.91
CA TYR A 32 -3.56 -18.97 -8.88
C TYR A 32 -3.55 -18.03 -7.70
N ALA A 33 -3.53 -18.60 -6.51
CA ALA A 33 -3.07 -17.88 -5.34
C ALA A 33 -1.53 -17.91 -5.33
N TYR A 34 -0.92 -16.82 -4.90
CA TYR A 34 0.53 -16.70 -4.77
C TYR A 34 0.90 -16.48 -3.30
N LYS A 35 1.99 -17.11 -2.89
CA LYS A 35 2.60 -16.87 -1.58
C LYS A 35 4.02 -16.42 -1.82
N MET A 36 4.37 -15.27 -1.28
CA MET A 36 5.70 -14.70 -1.32
C MET A 36 6.27 -14.61 0.10
N TYR A 37 7.55 -14.88 0.22
CA TYR A 37 8.33 -14.68 1.43
C TYR A 37 9.56 -13.84 1.09
N GLY A 38 9.91 -12.91 1.96
CA GLY A 38 11.09 -12.08 1.77
C GLY A 38 11.67 -11.57 3.09
N LYS A 39 12.89 -11.02 2.99
CA LYS A 39 13.61 -10.38 4.09
C LYS A 39 14.20 -9.05 3.63
N PHE A 40 14.12 -8.05 4.51
CA PHE A 40 14.77 -6.76 4.33
C PHE A 40 15.48 -6.36 5.63
N ASP A 41 16.78 -6.06 5.53
CA ASP A 41 17.61 -5.74 6.71
C ASP A 41 17.61 -4.23 7.04
N ASP A 42 16.98 -3.39 6.23
CA ASP A 42 17.13 -1.93 6.23
C ASP A 42 15.82 -1.14 6.42
N VAL A 43 14.70 -1.82 6.60
CA VAL A 43 13.40 -1.24 6.95
C VAL A 43 12.87 -1.83 8.24
N SER A 44 12.12 -1.04 9.02
CA SER A 44 11.45 -1.52 10.22
C SER A 44 10.04 -2.03 9.91
N ALA A 45 9.51 -2.89 10.78
CA ALA A 45 8.15 -3.41 10.64
C ALA A 45 7.10 -2.29 10.67
N LYS A 46 7.32 -1.27 11.48
CA LYS A 46 6.46 -0.10 11.58
C LYS A 46 6.44 0.72 10.29
N GLU A 47 7.61 1.02 9.70
CA GLU A 47 7.68 1.75 8.43
C GLU A 47 7.06 0.96 7.28
N PHE A 48 7.31 -0.34 7.23
CA PHE A 48 6.75 -1.22 6.21
C PHE A 48 5.22 -1.28 6.31
N LEU A 49 4.66 -1.34 7.53
CA LEU A 49 3.23 -1.24 7.78
C LEU A 49 2.66 0.11 7.35
N GLU A 50 3.30 1.22 7.73
CA GLU A 50 2.83 2.57 7.39
C GLU A 50 2.69 2.78 5.88
N VAL A 51 3.70 2.37 5.10
CA VAL A 51 3.66 2.47 3.64
C VAL A 51 2.57 1.56 3.05
N GLN A 52 2.36 0.38 3.63
CA GLN A 52 1.28 -0.52 3.23
C GLN A 52 -0.12 0.05 3.49
N LEU A 53 -0.29 0.74 4.61
CA LEU A 53 -1.57 1.32 4.99
C LEU A 53 -1.86 2.63 4.27
N ASP A 54 -0.84 3.28 3.70
CA ASP A 54 -1.00 4.56 3.04
C ASP A 54 -1.89 4.43 1.78
N VAL A 55 -2.90 5.29 1.71
CA VAL A 55 -3.84 5.43 0.59
C VAL A 55 -3.94 6.87 0.11
N SER A 56 -2.95 7.69 0.48
CA SER A 56 -2.84 9.11 0.12
C SER A 56 -2.18 9.30 -1.25
N ALA A 57 -1.91 10.56 -1.58
CA ALA A 57 -1.13 10.92 -2.77
C ALA A 57 0.28 10.32 -2.75
N PHE A 58 0.84 10.03 -1.57
CA PHE A 58 2.14 9.38 -1.46
C PHE A 58 2.10 7.96 -2.05
N ARG A 59 1.02 7.19 -1.85
CA ARG A 59 0.84 5.87 -2.50
C ARG A 59 1.02 5.96 -4.02
N MET A 60 0.40 6.94 -4.65
CA MET A 60 0.47 7.13 -6.11
C MET A 60 1.85 7.61 -6.58
N SER A 61 2.69 8.14 -5.72
CA SER A 61 4.04 8.59 -6.07
C SER A 61 5.03 7.45 -6.26
N TRP A 62 4.85 6.34 -5.57
CA TRP A 62 5.76 5.19 -5.64
C TRP A 62 5.14 3.95 -6.32
N ASP A 63 3.82 3.77 -6.20
CA ASP A 63 3.10 2.69 -6.88
C ASP A 63 2.48 3.22 -8.18
N ILE A 64 3.28 3.21 -9.24
CA ILE A 64 2.90 3.74 -10.57
C ILE A 64 1.72 2.98 -11.20
N SER A 65 1.42 1.78 -10.72
CA SER A 65 0.26 1.01 -11.17
C SER A 65 -1.05 1.58 -10.59
N THR A 66 -0.98 2.31 -9.48
CA THR A 66 -2.15 2.91 -8.85
C THR A 66 -2.60 4.17 -9.58
N ALA A 67 -3.81 4.14 -10.15
CA ALA A 67 -4.44 5.30 -10.76
C ALA A 67 -5.15 6.19 -9.75
N GLN A 68 -5.83 5.58 -8.78
CA GLN A 68 -6.52 6.24 -7.66
C GLN A 68 -6.48 5.35 -6.42
N CYS A 69 -6.33 5.98 -5.26
CA CYS A 69 -6.47 5.30 -3.97
C CYS A 69 -6.98 6.31 -2.93
N HIS A 70 -8.03 5.96 -2.18
CA HIS A 70 -8.55 6.82 -1.11
C HIS A 70 -9.41 6.04 -0.12
N VAL A 71 -9.46 6.53 1.10
CA VAL A 71 -10.30 5.97 2.18
C VAL A 71 -11.76 6.24 1.91
N LEU A 72 -12.62 5.24 2.12
CA LEU A 72 -14.07 5.35 2.16
C LEU A 72 -14.58 5.37 3.60
N LEU A 73 -13.98 4.56 4.47
CA LEU A 73 -14.29 4.47 5.89
C LEU A 73 -13.01 4.06 6.66
N GLU A 74 -12.74 4.73 7.77
CA GLU A 74 -11.66 4.34 8.68
C GLU A 74 -12.17 4.35 10.11
N GLU A 75 -11.96 3.23 10.80
CA GLU A 75 -12.22 3.09 12.24
C GLU A 75 -10.89 2.85 12.93
N ARG A 76 -10.53 3.77 13.82
CA ARG A 76 -9.35 3.63 14.68
C ARG A 76 -9.78 3.11 16.05
N SER A 77 -9.05 2.15 16.56
CA SER A 77 -9.30 1.65 17.92
C SER A 77 -8.95 2.75 18.93
N SER A 78 -9.89 3.09 19.78
CA SER A 78 -9.76 4.15 20.81
C SER A 78 -8.82 3.79 21.96
N SER A 79 -8.11 2.68 21.90
CA SER A 79 -7.18 2.23 22.95
C SER A 79 -5.81 2.95 22.94
N ASP A 80 -5.51 3.76 21.91
CA ASP A 80 -4.25 4.49 21.78
C ASP A 80 -4.47 6.01 22.04
N SER A 81 -5.23 6.35 23.09
CA SER A 81 -5.72 7.72 23.38
C SER A 81 -4.74 8.57 24.15
N ASP A 82 -3.48 8.71 23.80
CA ASP A 82 -2.63 9.68 24.52
C ASP A 82 -1.89 10.69 23.64
N ASP A 83 -2.03 10.68 22.31
CA ASP A 83 -1.45 11.74 21.47
C ASP A 83 -2.41 12.19 20.38
N ALA A 84 -3.43 12.98 20.76
CA ALA A 84 -4.38 13.61 19.83
C ALA A 84 -3.72 14.63 18.87
N ASP A 85 -2.47 15.03 19.12
CA ASP A 85 -1.75 16.07 18.36
C ASP A 85 -0.87 15.53 17.22
N ASN A 86 -0.75 14.20 17.04
CA ASN A 86 0.07 13.65 15.97
C ASN A 86 -0.74 12.83 14.95
N PRO A 87 -1.29 13.46 13.88
CA PRO A 87 -2.10 12.78 12.85
C PRO A 87 -1.33 11.73 12.02
N HIS A 88 -0.03 11.58 12.25
CA HIS A 88 0.82 10.62 11.55
C HIS A 88 1.23 9.40 12.40
N GLN A 89 0.69 9.28 13.62
CA GLN A 89 0.92 8.07 14.40
C GLN A 89 -0.02 6.97 13.87
N THR A 90 0.55 6.01 13.17
CA THR A 90 -0.19 4.87 12.65
C THR A 90 -0.62 4.01 13.83
N SER A 91 -1.91 4.02 14.13
CA SER A 91 -2.49 3.08 15.10
C SER A 91 -2.16 1.66 14.63
N THR A 92 -1.61 0.85 15.53
CA THR A 92 -1.25 -0.54 15.25
C THR A 92 -2.46 -1.44 15.01
N ASN A 93 -3.68 -0.93 15.32
CA ASN A 93 -4.95 -1.59 15.07
C ASN A 93 -5.85 -0.71 14.22
N THR A 94 -5.90 -0.96 12.91
CA THR A 94 -6.66 -0.16 11.95
C THR A 94 -7.67 -1.03 11.21
N ASN A 95 -8.94 -0.59 11.18
CA ASN A 95 -9.95 -1.11 10.26
C ASN A 95 -10.23 -0.04 9.21
N GLN A 96 -10.13 -0.39 7.94
CA GLN A 96 -10.25 0.58 6.86
C GLN A 96 -11.03 -0.03 5.70
N ILE A 97 -11.97 0.75 5.12
CA ILE A 97 -12.51 0.46 3.79
C ILE A 97 -11.95 1.51 2.84
N TYR A 98 -11.35 1.09 1.74
CA TYR A 98 -10.73 1.98 0.78
C TYR A 98 -11.04 1.57 -0.65
N TYR A 99 -11.05 2.57 -1.54
CA TYR A 99 -11.09 2.40 -2.97
C TYR A 99 -9.68 2.37 -3.53
N TRP A 100 -9.43 1.48 -4.49
CA TRP A 100 -8.17 1.38 -5.18
C TRP A 100 -8.42 1.06 -6.65
N GLU A 101 -7.84 1.85 -7.55
CA GLU A 101 -7.90 1.67 -9.00
C GLU A 101 -6.50 1.44 -9.54
N VAL A 102 -6.34 0.39 -10.34
CA VAL A 102 -5.08 -0.05 -10.92
C VAL A 102 -5.12 0.10 -12.43
N ASN A 103 -4.10 0.75 -12.98
CA ASN A 103 -3.88 0.85 -14.40
C ASN A 103 -3.57 -0.52 -14.99
N TRP A 104 -4.31 -0.89 -16.02
CA TRP A 104 -4.05 -2.09 -16.80
C TRP A 104 -3.45 -1.72 -18.16
N PRO A 105 -2.72 -2.67 -18.82
CA PRO A 105 -2.15 -2.43 -20.14
C PRO A 105 -3.20 -1.98 -21.17
N ARG A 106 -2.74 -1.28 -22.20
CA ARG A 106 -3.62 -0.84 -23.30
C ARG A 106 -4.50 -1.98 -23.82
N PHE A 107 -5.74 -1.66 -24.14
CA PHE A 107 -6.83 -2.54 -24.56
C PHE A 107 -7.58 -3.25 -23.44
N PHE A 108 -7.17 -3.12 -22.20
CA PHE A 108 -7.91 -3.64 -21.06
C PHE A 108 -8.45 -2.47 -20.20
N SER A 109 -9.66 -2.63 -19.68
CA SER A 109 -10.19 -1.71 -18.67
C SER A 109 -9.35 -1.76 -17.41
N ASN A 110 -9.21 -0.64 -16.71
CA ASN A 110 -8.63 -0.62 -15.38
C ASN A 110 -9.38 -1.59 -14.46
N ARG A 111 -8.67 -2.11 -13.46
CA ARG A 111 -9.28 -2.86 -12.35
C ARG A 111 -9.49 -1.92 -11.21
N ASP A 112 -10.68 -1.99 -10.61
CA ASP A 112 -10.93 -1.25 -9.39
C ASP A 112 -11.40 -2.19 -8.28
N TYR A 113 -11.10 -1.78 -7.06
CA TYR A 113 -11.34 -2.56 -5.85
C TYR A 113 -11.99 -1.66 -4.82
N VAL A 114 -12.94 -2.21 -4.09
CA VAL A 114 -13.33 -1.72 -2.77
C VAL A 114 -12.89 -2.79 -1.79
N CYS A 115 -11.97 -2.44 -0.93
CA CYS A 115 -11.35 -3.39 -0.01
C CYS A 115 -11.63 -3.02 1.45
N ALA A 116 -11.99 -4.03 2.24
CA ALA A 116 -11.92 -3.97 3.69
C ALA A 116 -10.54 -4.48 4.11
N ARG A 117 -9.81 -3.68 4.88
CA ARG A 117 -8.47 -3.97 5.38
C ARG A 117 -8.44 -3.86 6.89
N ARG A 118 -7.84 -4.84 7.54
CA ARG A 118 -7.54 -4.83 8.97
C ARG A 118 -6.05 -5.06 9.17
N ALA A 119 -5.43 -4.19 9.94
CA ALA A 119 -4.08 -4.39 10.44
C ALA A 119 -4.13 -4.57 11.96
N SER A 120 -3.32 -5.49 12.49
CA SER A 120 -3.21 -5.71 13.92
C SER A 120 -1.80 -6.19 14.29
N VAL A 121 -1.35 -5.79 15.47
CA VAL A 121 -0.16 -6.36 16.10
C VAL A 121 -0.61 -7.49 17.02
N VAL A 122 -0.05 -8.66 16.82
CA VAL A 122 -0.22 -9.82 17.69
C VAL A 122 1.04 -9.93 18.55
N ASP A 123 0.88 -9.91 19.85
CA ASP A 123 1.95 -10.13 20.81
C ASP A 123 1.79 -11.53 21.41
N ASP A 124 2.66 -12.44 21.03
CA ASP A 124 2.70 -13.80 21.56
C ASP A 124 4.06 -14.06 22.21
N ASN A 125 4.05 -14.10 23.56
CA ASN A 125 5.24 -14.43 24.37
C ASN A 125 6.50 -13.60 24.06
N LYS A 126 6.34 -12.28 23.84
CA LYS A 126 7.37 -11.30 23.47
C LYS A 126 7.75 -11.29 21.99
N GLU A 127 7.13 -12.09 21.15
CA GLU A 127 7.27 -11.99 19.70
C GLU A 127 6.13 -11.16 19.12
N LYS A 128 6.43 -9.93 18.72
CA LYS A 128 5.46 -9.05 18.06
C LYS A 128 5.40 -9.40 16.57
N THR A 129 4.20 -9.63 16.07
CA THR A 129 3.95 -9.91 14.66
C THR A 129 2.84 -9.00 14.15
N ILE A 130 3.05 -8.34 13.03
CA ILE A 130 2.03 -7.55 12.37
C ILE A 130 1.31 -8.42 11.34
N VAL A 131 -0.02 -8.40 11.38
CA VAL A 131 -0.86 -9.09 10.39
C VAL A 131 -1.73 -8.05 9.70
N VAL A 132 -1.66 -8.00 8.36
CA VAL A 132 -2.53 -7.17 7.53
C VAL A 132 -3.38 -8.10 6.67
N TYR A 133 -4.68 -8.07 6.90
CA TYR A 133 -5.67 -8.80 6.12
C TYR A 133 -6.49 -7.86 5.26
N THR A 134 -6.62 -8.17 3.99
CA THR A 134 -7.40 -7.39 3.02
C THR A 134 -8.30 -8.30 2.22
N ARG A 135 -9.53 -7.87 1.95
CA ARG A 135 -10.45 -8.57 1.06
C ARG A 135 -11.35 -7.62 0.31
N SER A 136 -11.83 -8.04 -0.85
CA SER A 136 -12.90 -7.33 -1.55
C SER A 136 -14.17 -7.21 -0.70
N THR A 137 -14.82 -6.06 -0.82
CA THR A 137 -16.12 -5.76 -0.21
C THR A 137 -16.91 -4.82 -1.13
N SER A 138 -18.05 -4.33 -0.66
CA SER A 138 -18.81 -3.27 -1.33
C SER A 138 -19.03 -2.10 -0.36
N HIS A 139 -19.20 -0.90 -0.90
CA HIS A 139 -19.54 0.28 -0.12
C HIS A 139 -20.56 1.14 -0.88
N PRO A 140 -21.65 1.63 -0.25
CA PRO A 140 -22.71 2.38 -0.92
C PRO A 140 -22.23 3.64 -1.65
N SER A 141 -21.22 4.34 -1.10
CA SER A 141 -20.65 5.55 -1.72
C SER A 141 -19.72 5.26 -2.90
N CYS A 142 -19.45 3.98 -3.21
CA CYS A 142 -18.52 3.59 -4.27
C CYS A 142 -19.13 2.53 -5.20
N PRO A 143 -20.15 2.88 -6.00
CA PRO A 143 -20.74 1.97 -6.99
C PRO A 143 -19.74 1.59 -8.08
N GLU A 144 -20.06 0.52 -8.82
CA GLU A 144 -19.25 0.08 -9.96
C GLU A 144 -19.21 1.16 -11.05
N LYS A 145 -18.03 1.40 -11.61
CA LYS A 145 -17.81 2.36 -12.69
C LYS A 145 -17.88 1.65 -14.05
N PRO A 146 -18.67 2.13 -15.05
CA PRO A 146 -18.82 1.45 -16.35
C PRO A 146 -17.51 1.25 -17.12
N LYS A 147 -16.50 2.08 -16.86
CA LYS A 147 -15.19 2.03 -17.56
C LYS A 147 -14.19 1.09 -16.91
N ASN A 148 -14.45 0.64 -15.69
CA ASN A 148 -13.55 -0.20 -14.92
C ASN A 148 -14.16 -1.59 -14.74
N PHE A 149 -13.31 -2.58 -14.53
CA PHE A 149 -13.77 -3.88 -14.05
C PHE A 149 -13.61 -3.93 -12.53
N ARG A 150 -14.72 -4.06 -11.79
CA ARG A 150 -14.72 -4.23 -10.35
C ARG A 150 -14.30 -5.65 -9.98
N VAL A 151 -13.14 -5.78 -9.34
CA VAL A 151 -12.67 -7.06 -8.80
C VAL A 151 -13.43 -7.39 -7.52
N LYS A 152 -14.26 -8.43 -7.59
CA LYS A 152 -15.13 -8.87 -6.48
C LYS A 152 -14.52 -10.00 -5.68
N ASP A 153 -13.52 -10.66 -6.21
CA ASP A 153 -12.85 -11.80 -5.59
C ASP A 153 -11.35 -11.51 -5.49
N TYR A 154 -10.99 -10.84 -4.42
CA TYR A 154 -9.62 -10.51 -4.03
C TYR A 154 -9.46 -10.67 -2.53
N TRP A 155 -8.39 -11.29 -2.13
CA TRP A 155 -7.94 -11.29 -0.75
C TRP A 155 -6.41 -11.34 -0.66
N SER A 156 -5.88 -10.80 0.43
CA SER A 156 -4.48 -10.91 0.78
C SER A 156 -4.28 -10.98 2.28
N VAL A 157 -3.25 -11.70 2.68
CA VAL A 157 -2.76 -11.76 4.06
C VAL A 157 -1.28 -11.47 4.02
N MET A 158 -0.86 -10.40 4.68
CA MET A 158 0.55 -10.08 4.89
C MET A 158 0.88 -10.28 6.36
N VAL A 159 1.96 -10.98 6.62
CA VAL A 159 2.54 -11.17 7.94
C VAL A 159 3.91 -10.54 7.93
N ILE A 160 4.20 -9.65 8.89
CA ILE A 160 5.48 -8.96 9.03
C ILE A 160 6.02 -9.29 10.41
N LYS A 161 7.21 -9.85 10.45
CA LYS A 161 7.94 -10.20 11.68
C LYS A 161 9.19 -9.32 11.77
N PRO A 162 9.36 -8.48 12.80
CA PRO A 162 10.63 -7.81 13.04
C PRO A 162 11.69 -8.83 13.51
N PHE A 163 12.95 -8.53 13.27
CA PHE A 163 14.03 -9.35 13.83
C PHE A 163 14.21 -9.09 15.32
N THR A 164 13.88 -7.86 15.74
CA THR A 164 13.98 -7.40 17.13
C THR A 164 12.71 -6.64 17.52
N GLU A 165 12.71 -5.31 17.55
CA GLU A 165 11.54 -4.48 17.88
C GLU A 165 10.87 -3.92 16.63
N LEU A 166 9.60 -3.48 16.76
CA LEU A 166 8.79 -3.01 15.62
C LEU A 166 9.37 -1.79 14.90
N ASP A 167 10.12 -0.95 15.58
CA ASP A 167 10.72 0.29 15.08
C ASP A 167 12.22 0.13 14.73
N GLU A 168 12.82 -1.02 15.04
CA GLU A 168 14.16 -1.35 14.60
C GLU A 168 14.17 -1.96 13.19
N VAL A 169 15.28 -1.74 12.46
CA VAL A 169 15.44 -2.27 11.10
C VAL A 169 15.66 -3.78 11.10
N GLY A 170 15.15 -4.44 10.11
CA GLY A 170 15.24 -5.87 9.93
C GLY A 170 13.88 -6.54 10.08
N ILE A 171 13.36 -7.04 8.96
CA ILE A 171 12.09 -7.74 8.90
C ILE A 171 12.17 -8.99 8.04
N GLU A 172 11.38 -9.97 8.38
CA GLU A 172 10.91 -10.98 7.44
C GLU A 172 9.40 -10.77 7.22
N PHE A 173 8.94 -11.07 6.02
CA PHE A 173 7.53 -10.95 5.68
C PHE A 173 7.06 -12.11 4.80
N SER A 174 5.78 -12.40 4.88
CA SER A 174 5.09 -13.23 3.91
C SER A 174 3.83 -12.55 3.42
N LEU A 175 3.58 -12.61 2.12
CA LEU A 175 2.34 -12.16 1.48
C LEU A 175 1.69 -13.36 0.80
N THR A 176 0.46 -13.67 1.17
CA THR A 176 -0.38 -14.62 0.43
C THR A 176 -1.54 -13.84 -0.17
N ALA A 177 -1.77 -13.97 -1.47
CA ALA A 177 -2.81 -13.22 -2.15
C ALA A 177 -3.44 -14.04 -3.27
N PHE A 178 -4.72 -13.76 -3.53
CA PHE A 178 -5.49 -14.26 -4.66
C PHE A 178 -6.29 -13.12 -5.27
N GLU A 179 -6.43 -13.18 -6.59
CA GLU A 179 -7.25 -12.24 -7.35
C GLU A 179 -7.89 -12.93 -8.53
N ASN A 180 -9.18 -12.67 -8.74
CA ASN A 180 -9.88 -13.00 -9.97
C ASN A 180 -10.03 -11.73 -10.83
N PRO A 181 -9.22 -11.54 -11.87
CA PRO A 181 -9.24 -10.33 -12.71
C PRO A 181 -10.45 -10.24 -13.64
N GLY A 182 -11.37 -11.22 -13.59
CA GLY A 182 -12.61 -11.26 -14.37
C GLY A 182 -12.46 -11.61 -15.85
N LEU A 183 -11.29 -12.09 -16.24
CA LEU A 183 -11.05 -12.59 -17.59
C LEU A 183 -9.95 -13.66 -17.60
N SER A 184 -10.01 -14.54 -18.59
CA SER A 184 -8.94 -15.51 -18.81
C SER A 184 -7.72 -14.77 -19.38
N LEU A 185 -6.70 -14.63 -18.55
CA LEU A 185 -5.42 -14.05 -18.98
C LEU A 185 -4.57 -15.12 -19.67
N PRO A 186 -3.87 -14.77 -20.76
CA PRO A 186 -2.84 -15.63 -21.30
C PRO A 186 -1.82 -16.00 -20.20
N SER A 187 -1.37 -17.25 -20.20
CA SER A 187 -0.40 -17.74 -19.20
C SER A 187 0.89 -16.90 -19.16
N SER A 188 1.27 -16.28 -20.28
CA SER A 188 2.40 -15.35 -20.35
C SER A 188 2.20 -14.12 -19.47
N ILE A 189 0.99 -13.57 -19.39
CA ILE A 189 0.68 -12.39 -18.55
C ILE A 189 0.67 -12.79 -17.06
N THR A 190 0.00 -13.87 -16.70
CA THR A 190 -0.02 -14.35 -15.32
C THR A 190 1.39 -14.71 -14.82
N THR A 191 2.18 -15.35 -15.66
CA THR A 191 3.59 -15.66 -15.38
C THR A 191 4.41 -14.38 -15.22
N TRP A 192 4.23 -13.39 -16.09
CA TRP A 192 4.95 -12.11 -16.01
C TRP A 192 4.62 -11.36 -14.73
N VAL A 193 3.35 -11.26 -14.34
CA VAL A 193 2.92 -10.62 -13.07
C VAL A 193 3.62 -11.26 -11.87
N ALA A 194 3.66 -12.58 -11.82
CA ALA A 194 4.26 -13.29 -10.70
C ALA A 194 5.79 -13.23 -10.69
N ILE A 195 6.45 -13.25 -11.87
CA ILE A 195 7.92 -13.22 -11.97
C ILE A 195 8.50 -11.83 -11.79
N ARG A 196 7.80 -10.79 -12.27
CA ARG A 196 8.26 -9.40 -12.22
C ARG A 196 7.41 -8.52 -11.33
N GLY A 197 6.10 -8.48 -11.56
CA GLY A 197 5.21 -7.53 -10.90
C GLY A 197 5.26 -7.61 -9.38
N MET A 198 5.14 -8.82 -8.82
CA MET A 198 5.15 -9.00 -7.37
C MET A 198 6.51 -8.66 -6.73
N PRO A 199 7.66 -9.15 -7.22
CA PRO A 199 8.96 -8.75 -6.67
C PRO A 199 9.28 -7.27 -6.84
N GLU A 200 8.93 -6.67 -7.99
CA GLU A 200 9.12 -5.22 -8.22
C GLU A 200 8.24 -4.38 -7.28
N PHE A 201 7.01 -4.82 -7.02
CA PHE A 201 6.14 -4.17 -6.05
C PHE A 201 6.76 -4.16 -4.66
N MET A 202 7.32 -5.29 -4.19
CA MET A 202 7.97 -5.36 -2.89
C MET A 202 9.24 -4.50 -2.81
N GLU A 203 10.02 -4.44 -3.87
CA GLU A 203 11.19 -3.56 -3.92
C GLU A 203 10.78 -2.08 -3.94
N ASN A 204 9.72 -1.73 -4.66
CA ASN A 204 9.19 -0.37 -4.65
C ASN A 204 8.62 0.01 -3.27
N LEU A 205 7.94 -0.91 -2.60
CA LEU A 205 7.46 -0.74 -1.23
C LEU A 205 8.62 -0.50 -0.26
N ARG A 206 9.71 -1.28 -0.37
CA ARG A 206 10.94 -1.06 0.40
C ARG A 206 11.53 0.34 0.16
N LYS A 207 11.67 0.76 -1.09
CA LYS A 207 12.12 2.11 -1.44
C LYS A 207 11.19 3.19 -0.89
N ALA A 208 9.90 2.97 -0.94
CA ALA A 208 8.91 3.90 -0.40
C ALA A 208 9.05 4.10 1.13
N CYS A 209 9.53 3.11 1.89
CA CYS A 209 9.85 3.29 3.30
C CYS A 209 10.93 4.36 3.50
N PHE A 210 11.98 4.37 2.67
CA PHE A 210 13.04 5.38 2.74
C PHE A 210 12.55 6.77 2.33
N GLU A 211 11.70 6.86 1.30
CA GLU A 211 11.14 8.14 0.86
C GLU A 211 10.16 8.70 1.90
N MET A 212 9.39 7.86 2.57
CA MET A 212 8.51 8.28 3.67
C MET A 212 9.30 8.83 4.87
N ARG A 213 10.45 8.24 5.22
CA ARG A 213 11.35 8.80 6.24
C ARG A 213 11.75 10.23 5.92
N LYS A 214 12.22 10.47 4.68
CA LYS A 214 12.63 11.81 4.21
C LYS A 214 11.45 12.78 4.23
N TRP A 215 10.31 12.34 3.76
CA TRP A 215 9.09 13.15 3.73
C TRP A 215 8.68 13.58 5.13
N LYS A 216 8.65 12.67 6.10
CA LYS A 216 8.35 13.00 7.51
C LYS A 216 9.31 14.02 8.10
N VAL A 217 10.61 13.89 7.85
CA VAL A 217 11.61 14.85 8.32
C VAL A 217 11.34 16.24 7.73
N THR A 218 11.01 16.32 6.45
CA THR A 218 10.71 17.60 5.77
C THR A 218 9.44 18.24 6.29
N GLU A 219 8.37 17.47 6.52
CA GLU A 219 7.12 17.97 7.06
C GLU A 219 7.26 18.46 8.51
N ASN A 220 8.01 17.74 9.34
CA ASN A 220 8.28 18.15 10.71
C ASN A 220 9.11 19.45 10.76
N ALA A 221 10.09 19.61 9.85
CA ALA A 221 10.85 20.85 9.73
C ALA A 221 9.97 22.03 9.32
N LYS A 222 9.03 21.86 8.38
CA LYS A 222 8.07 22.91 7.98
C LYS A 222 7.12 23.29 9.13
N LYS A 223 6.61 22.32 9.88
CA LYS A 223 5.76 22.58 11.05
C LYS A 223 6.49 23.38 12.12
N SER A 224 7.74 23.03 12.42
CA SER A 224 8.58 23.74 13.38
C SER A 224 8.86 25.20 12.96
N SER A 225 9.07 25.46 11.67
CA SER A 225 9.29 26.82 11.15
C SER A 225 8.03 27.67 11.22
N ASN A 226 6.86 27.11 10.92
CA ASN A 226 5.58 27.82 10.99
C ASN A 226 5.16 28.15 12.44
N THR A 227 5.51 27.31 13.40
CA THR A 227 5.21 27.56 14.82
C THR A 227 6.08 28.68 15.42
N SER A 228 7.31 28.88 14.91
CA SER A 228 8.19 29.98 15.33
C SER A 228 7.73 31.33 14.77
N THR A 229 7.14 31.36 13.56
CA THR A 229 6.63 32.59 12.94
C THR A 229 5.33 33.08 13.60
N SER A 230 4.50 32.17 14.08
CA SER A 230 3.23 32.51 14.76
C SER A 230 3.45 33.15 16.17
N LYS A 231 4.58 32.90 16.83
CA LYS A 231 4.91 33.49 18.14
C LYS A 231 5.51 34.86 18.04
N SER A 232 5.99 35.30 16.87
CA SER A 232 6.57 36.63 16.67
C SER A 232 5.54 37.72 16.27
N ASN A 233 4.34 37.35 15.81
CA ASN A 233 3.32 38.27 15.31
C ASN A 233 2.25 38.66 16.34
N LEU A 234 2.42 38.38 17.66
CA LEU A 234 1.48 38.77 18.68
C LEU A 234 1.83 40.09 19.34
N LYS A 235 2.62 40.96 18.72
CA LYS A 235 2.85 42.34 19.14
C LYS A 235 2.94 43.23 17.91
N THR A 236 1.83 43.69 17.40
CA THR A 236 1.52 45.01 16.85
C THR A 236 0.21 44.92 16.06
N GLY A 237 -0.82 45.52 16.64
CA GLY A 237 -2.06 45.78 15.93
C GLY A 237 -1.88 46.92 14.95
N LYS A 238 -2.43 46.74 13.75
CA LYS A 238 -3.12 47.81 12.97
C LYS A 238 -3.78 47.23 11.72
N GLU A 239 -4.96 47.67 11.54
CA GLU A 239 -6.02 47.60 10.54
C GLU A 239 -5.69 47.22 9.09
N GLU A 240 -6.70 46.54 8.50
CA GLU A 240 -6.94 46.15 7.09
C GLU A 240 -6.91 47.31 6.05
N PRO A 241 -6.85 47.02 4.74
CA PRO A 241 -8.04 46.58 4.03
C PRO A 241 -7.87 45.49 2.95
N SER A 242 -9.01 44.89 2.66
CA SER A 242 -9.38 43.90 1.63
C SER A 242 -8.91 44.20 0.21
N TYR A 243 -8.46 43.18 -0.52
CA TYR A 243 -8.78 42.94 -1.93
C TYR A 243 -8.66 41.44 -2.28
N MET A 244 -9.72 40.96 -2.92
CA MET A 244 -9.76 39.66 -3.58
C MET A 244 -8.88 39.66 -4.83
N GLU A 245 -8.02 38.65 -4.98
CA GLU A 245 -7.56 38.21 -6.30
C GLU A 245 -7.41 36.68 -6.35
N THR A 246 -8.04 36.11 -7.36
CA THR A 246 -8.04 34.71 -7.76
C THR A 246 -6.69 34.33 -8.36
N PRO A 247 -6.08 33.19 -8.04
CA PRO A 247 -4.92 32.72 -8.78
C PRO A 247 -5.32 31.91 -10.02
N ALA A 248 -4.66 32.26 -11.10
CA ALA A 248 -4.74 31.70 -12.42
C ALA A 248 -4.25 30.24 -12.49
N GLN A 249 -4.81 29.56 -13.45
CA GLN A 249 -4.49 28.24 -13.96
C GLN A 249 -2.98 28.06 -14.23
N TYR A 250 -2.42 26.99 -13.70
CA TYR A 250 -1.12 26.48 -14.15
C TYR A 250 -1.35 25.35 -15.13
N SER A 251 -1.05 25.62 -16.40
CA SER A 251 -1.08 24.66 -17.49
C SER A 251 0.11 23.71 -17.41
N SER A 252 -0.19 22.43 -17.48
CA SER A 252 0.72 21.31 -17.63
C SER A 252 1.44 21.32 -18.98
N GLN A 253 2.75 21.29 -18.99
CA GLN A 253 3.52 20.66 -20.08
C GLN A 253 4.76 20.03 -19.50
N THR A 254 4.76 18.71 -19.43
CA THR A 254 5.93 17.87 -19.70
C THR A 254 5.45 16.46 -20.03
N SER A 255 5.25 16.25 -21.33
CA SER A 255 5.23 14.93 -21.94
C SER A 255 6.63 14.39 -21.99
N THR A 256 6.95 13.36 -21.25
CA THR A 256 8.12 12.51 -21.50
C THR A 256 7.66 11.07 -21.68
N ASN A 257 7.96 10.57 -22.86
CA ASN A 257 7.69 9.23 -23.36
C ASN A 257 8.14 8.13 -22.39
N TYR A 258 7.18 7.33 -21.91
CA TYR A 258 7.42 5.97 -21.50
C TYR A 258 6.57 5.03 -22.37
N SER A 259 7.04 4.87 -23.61
CA SER A 259 6.65 3.76 -24.48
C SER A 259 7.77 2.74 -24.39
N SER A 260 7.59 1.69 -23.64
CA SER A 260 8.27 0.38 -23.81
C SER A 260 8.47 -0.31 -22.46
N ALA A 261 7.44 -0.90 -21.92
CA ALA A 261 7.59 -1.95 -20.91
C ALA A 261 6.39 -2.92 -20.83
N TYR A 262 5.45 -2.88 -21.79
CA TYR A 262 4.33 -3.83 -21.80
C TYR A 262 4.14 -4.35 -23.24
N VAL A 263 4.96 -5.31 -23.63
CA VAL A 263 4.65 -6.29 -24.70
C VAL A 263 4.82 -7.67 -24.11
#